data_6cd8616fde795cafc2766b652f85e87d
#
_entry.id   6cd8616fde795cafc2766b652f85e87d
#
_cell.length_a   1.000
_cell.length_b   1.000
_cell.length_c   1.000
_cell.angle_alpha   90.00
_cell.angle_beta   90.00
_cell.angle_gamma   90.00
#
_symmetry.space_group_name_H-M   'P 1'
#
loop_
_entity.id
_entity.type
_entity.pdbx_description
1 polymer ?
#
loop_
_entity_poly.entity_id
_entity_poly.type
_entity_poly.pdbx_seq_one_letter_code
_entity_poly.pdbx_strand_id
1 'polypeptide(L)'
;MSRVAKNPVTVPAAVEVKFGTDALVIKGKNGELSFPLYSDVAIELNDGKLTFAAKNNSKQANAMSGTARALVNNMVKGVSEGFEKKLQLIGVGYRAQAQGKVLNLSLGFSHPIVYEMPEGVSVQTPSQTEIILTGADKQVVGQVAAEIRAFRSPEPYKGKGVRYVGEVVVMKEAKKK
;
A
#
# COMPACT_ATOMS: atom_id res chain seq x y z
N MET A 1 -15.23 -19.38 -13.14
CA MET A 1 -15.10 -18.75 -11.81
C MET A 1 -13.62 -18.55 -11.48
N SER A 2 -13.24 -17.38 -10.99
CA SER A 2 -11.85 -17.04 -10.62
C SER A 2 -11.36 -17.92 -9.46
N ARG A 3 -10.15 -18.50 -9.55
CA ARG A 3 -9.54 -19.25 -8.44
C ARG A 3 -9.33 -18.37 -7.19
N VAL A 4 -9.07 -17.08 -7.39
CA VAL A 4 -8.92 -16.11 -6.30
C VAL A 4 -10.25 -15.89 -5.60
N ALA A 5 -11.35 -15.69 -6.34
CA ALA A 5 -12.68 -15.46 -5.79
C ALA A 5 -13.23 -16.65 -4.97
N LYS A 6 -12.81 -17.87 -5.28
CA LYS A 6 -13.21 -19.08 -4.55
C LYS A 6 -12.71 -19.13 -3.10
N ASN A 7 -11.60 -18.44 -2.81
CA ASN A 7 -11.03 -18.43 -1.47
C ASN A 7 -11.75 -17.36 -0.62
N PRO A 8 -12.46 -17.72 0.44
CA PRO A 8 -13.13 -16.75 1.30
C PRO A 8 -12.12 -15.84 2.00
N VAL A 9 -12.57 -14.67 2.40
CA VAL A 9 -11.79 -13.75 3.24
C VAL A 9 -12.27 -13.90 4.67
N THR A 10 -11.39 -14.36 5.56
CA THR A 10 -11.69 -14.45 6.98
C THR A 10 -11.67 -13.05 7.60
N VAL A 11 -12.74 -12.69 8.28
CA VAL A 11 -12.86 -11.42 9.01
C VAL A 11 -12.49 -11.68 10.47
N PRO A 12 -11.40 -11.09 11.00
CA PRO A 12 -11.06 -11.20 12.42
C PRO A 12 -12.16 -10.60 13.31
N ALA A 13 -12.33 -11.09 14.53
CA ALA A 13 -13.35 -10.61 15.46
C ALA A 13 -13.23 -9.11 15.81
N ALA A 14 -12.04 -8.52 15.63
CA ALA A 14 -11.78 -7.10 15.84
C ALA A 14 -12.17 -6.21 14.65
N VAL A 15 -12.66 -6.79 13.55
CA VAL A 15 -13.04 -6.07 12.34
C VAL A 15 -14.54 -6.16 12.15
N GLU A 16 -15.18 -5.00 12.04
CA GLU A 16 -16.61 -4.87 11.76
C GLU A 16 -16.83 -4.66 10.26
N VAL A 17 -17.76 -5.40 9.68
CA VAL A 17 -18.12 -5.30 8.27
C VAL A 17 -19.58 -4.90 8.17
N LYS A 18 -19.87 -3.77 7.51
CA LYS A 18 -21.22 -3.25 7.30
C LYS A 18 -21.51 -3.17 5.80
N PHE A 19 -22.65 -3.75 5.41
CA PHE A 19 -23.17 -3.59 4.05
C PHE A 19 -24.06 -2.34 3.99
N GLY A 20 -23.59 -1.33 3.26
CA GLY A 20 -24.38 -0.17 2.88
C GLY A 20 -25.12 -0.39 1.55
N THR A 21 -25.84 0.63 1.08
CA THR A 21 -26.56 0.58 -0.20
C THR A 21 -25.60 0.47 -1.39
N ASP A 22 -24.53 1.24 -1.37
CA ASP A 22 -23.60 1.39 -2.51
C ASP A 22 -22.17 0.96 -2.18
N ALA A 23 -21.87 0.71 -0.90
CA ALA A 23 -20.51 0.39 -0.45
C ALA A 23 -20.51 -0.60 0.71
N LEU A 24 -19.45 -1.43 0.75
CA LEU A 24 -19.08 -2.26 1.88
C LEU A 24 -18.12 -1.46 2.74
N VAL A 25 -18.47 -1.24 4.00
CA VAL A 25 -17.64 -0.51 4.97
C VAL A 25 -16.96 -1.51 5.90
N ILE A 26 -15.65 -1.40 6.01
CA ILE A 26 -14.81 -2.29 6.82
C ILE A 26 -14.08 -1.43 7.84
N LYS A 27 -14.40 -1.63 9.11
CA LYS A 27 -13.87 -0.86 10.24
C LYS A 27 -13.04 -1.74 11.17
N GLY A 28 -11.90 -1.25 11.57
CA GLY A 28 -11.00 -1.92 12.52
C GLY A 28 -10.24 -0.92 13.39
N LYS A 29 -9.25 -1.42 14.11
CA LYS A 29 -8.44 -0.59 15.03
C LYS A 29 -7.63 0.51 14.33
N ASN A 30 -7.24 0.28 13.07
CA ASN A 30 -6.40 1.20 12.30
C ASN A 30 -7.19 2.16 11.40
N GLY A 31 -8.52 2.16 11.50
CA GLY A 31 -9.39 3.06 10.76
C GLY A 31 -10.54 2.35 10.06
N GLU A 32 -11.16 3.05 9.13
CA GLU A 32 -12.31 2.61 8.36
C GLU A 32 -12.01 2.78 6.87
N LEU A 33 -12.32 1.76 6.09
CA LEU A 33 -12.18 1.77 4.62
C LEU A 33 -13.50 1.37 3.98
N SER A 34 -13.83 1.99 2.84
CA SER A 34 -15.03 1.69 2.07
C SER A 34 -14.68 1.09 0.72
N PHE A 35 -15.41 0.05 0.34
CA PHE A 35 -15.29 -0.61 -0.96
C PHE A 35 -16.61 -0.47 -1.73
N PRO A 36 -16.59 0.11 -2.95
CA PRO A 36 -17.82 0.24 -3.75
C PRO A 36 -18.36 -1.12 -4.15
N LEU A 37 -19.68 -1.31 -4.02
CA LEU A 37 -20.35 -2.53 -4.44
C LEU A 37 -20.59 -2.48 -5.95
N TYR A 38 -19.99 -3.42 -6.66
CA TYR A 38 -20.21 -3.55 -8.11
C TYR A 38 -21.44 -4.40 -8.40
N SER A 39 -22.25 -3.97 -9.36
CA SER A 39 -23.48 -4.65 -9.79
C SER A 39 -23.26 -6.12 -10.20
N ASP A 40 -22.10 -6.42 -10.76
CA ASP A 40 -21.73 -7.73 -11.31
C ASP A 40 -21.16 -8.73 -10.28
N VAL A 41 -20.93 -8.29 -9.03
CA VAL A 41 -20.33 -9.10 -7.98
C VAL A 41 -21.29 -9.25 -6.81
N ALA A 42 -21.55 -10.48 -6.38
CA ALA A 42 -22.22 -10.78 -5.13
C ALA A 42 -21.19 -10.97 -4.01
N ILE A 43 -21.41 -10.30 -2.89
CA ILE A 43 -20.59 -10.43 -1.69
C ILE A 43 -21.51 -10.85 -0.54
N GLU A 44 -21.17 -11.94 0.14
CA GLU A 44 -21.94 -12.45 1.27
C GLU A 44 -21.02 -12.67 2.48
N LEU A 45 -21.55 -12.39 3.66
CA LEU A 45 -20.89 -12.63 4.93
C LEU A 45 -21.57 -13.79 5.63
N ASN A 46 -20.86 -14.93 5.76
CA ASN A 46 -21.34 -16.13 6.45
C ASN A 46 -20.26 -16.59 7.46
N ASP A 47 -20.65 -16.76 8.70
CA ASP A 47 -19.77 -17.26 9.80
C ASP A 47 -18.41 -16.54 9.87
N GLY A 48 -18.41 -15.21 9.75
CA GLY A 48 -17.17 -14.41 9.78
C GLY A 48 -16.27 -14.56 8.55
N LYS A 49 -16.81 -15.08 7.44
CA LYS A 49 -16.11 -15.20 6.16
C LYS A 49 -16.88 -14.49 5.06
N LEU A 50 -16.18 -13.64 4.32
CA LEU A 50 -16.70 -13.00 3.12
C LEU A 50 -16.45 -13.90 1.91
N THR A 51 -17.51 -14.19 1.17
CA THR A 51 -17.49 -14.95 -0.08
C THR A 51 -17.82 -14.03 -1.25
N PHE A 52 -17.23 -14.30 -2.39
CA PHE A 52 -17.32 -13.47 -3.59
C PHE A 52 -17.76 -14.34 -4.78
N ALA A 53 -18.81 -13.94 -5.46
CA ALA A 53 -19.31 -14.63 -6.63
C ALA A 53 -19.62 -13.65 -7.75
N ALA A 54 -19.44 -14.08 -9.00
CA ALA A 54 -19.93 -13.34 -10.16
C ALA A 54 -21.45 -13.56 -10.28
N LYS A 55 -22.24 -12.49 -10.44
CA LYS A 55 -23.69 -12.59 -10.62
C LYS A 55 -24.09 -13.10 -12.02
N ASN A 56 -23.19 -12.97 -12.99
CA ASN A 56 -23.40 -13.47 -14.35
C ASN A 56 -22.16 -14.22 -14.84
N ASN A 57 -22.27 -14.95 -15.94
CA ASN A 57 -21.19 -15.75 -16.52
C ASN A 57 -20.27 -14.96 -17.46
N SER A 58 -20.31 -13.63 -17.43
CA SER A 58 -19.42 -12.81 -18.26
C SER A 58 -17.97 -12.91 -17.80
N LYS A 59 -17.05 -12.75 -18.74
CA LYS A 59 -15.61 -12.70 -18.47
C LYS A 59 -15.26 -11.56 -17.51
N GLN A 60 -15.96 -10.43 -17.66
CA GLN A 60 -15.79 -9.24 -16.83
C GLN A 60 -16.23 -9.49 -15.38
N ALA A 61 -17.42 -10.04 -15.15
CA ALA A 61 -17.91 -10.35 -13.81
C ALA A 61 -16.99 -11.36 -13.08
N ASN A 62 -16.49 -12.36 -13.79
CA ASN A 62 -15.52 -13.30 -13.24
C ASN A 62 -14.18 -12.61 -12.87
N ALA A 63 -13.69 -11.67 -13.67
CA ALA A 63 -12.49 -10.89 -13.34
C ALA A 63 -12.74 -9.98 -12.13
N MET A 64 -13.86 -9.26 -12.12
CA MET A 64 -14.25 -8.35 -11.05
C MET A 64 -14.43 -9.06 -9.71
N SER A 65 -14.97 -10.26 -9.67
CA SER A 65 -15.13 -11.06 -8.43
C SER A 65 -13.76 -11.37 -7.79
N GLY A 66 -12.76 -11.69 -8.59
CA GLY A 66 -11.39 -11.90 -8.12
C GLY A 66 -10.72 -10.62 -7.60
N THR A 67 -10.92 -9.52 -8.32
CA THR A 67 -10.42 -8.19 -7.92
C THR A 67 -11.06 -7.71 -6.62
N ALA A 68 -12.39 -7.80 -6.52
CA ALA A 68 -13.14 -7.45 -5.31
C ALA A 68 -12.64 -8.24 -4.09
N ARG A 69 -12.46 -9.55 -4.24
CA ARG A 69 -11.92 -10.40 -3.18
C ARG A 69 -10.54 -9.93 -2.74
N ALA A 70 -9.64 -9.65 -3.66
CA ALA A 70 -8.28 -9.24 -3.36
C ALA A 70 -8.24 -7.87 -2.65
N LEU A 71 -9.04 -6.90 -3.12
CA LEU A 71 -9.12 -5.57 -2.52
C LEU A 71 -9.73 -5.63 -1.11
N VAL A 72 -10.85 -6.34 -0.93
CA VAL A 72 -11.47 -6.50 0.39
C VAL A 72 -10.54 -7.24 1.37
N ASN A 73 -9.81 -8.26 0.91
CA ASN A 73 -8.81 -8.92 1.75
C ASN A 73 -7.68 -7.97 2.19
N ASN A 74 -7.22 -7.09 1.30
CA ASN A 74 -6.24 -6.05 1.67
C ASN A 74 -6.84 -5.06 2.67
N MET A 75 -8.09 -4.65 2.50
CA MET A 75 -8.77 -3.75 3.45
C MET A 75 -8.91 -4.38 4.83
N VAL A 76 -9.36 -5.64 4.91
CA VAL A 76 -9.48 -6.37 6.20
C VAL A 76 -8.12 -6.46 6.90
N LYS A 77 -7.05 -6.80 6.18
CA LYS A 77 -5.68 -6.81 6.73
C LYS A 77 -5.23 -5.41 7.15
N GLY A 78 -5.49 -4.41 6.34
CA GLY A 78 -5.09 -3.03 6.62
C GLY A 78 -5.73 -2.46 7.87
N VAL A 79 -7.04 -2.63 8.06
CA VAL A 79 -7.74 -2.13 9.25
C VAL A 79 -7.43 -2.96 10.51
N SER A 80 -7.02 -4.23 10.37
CA SER A 80 -6.65 -5.09 11.49
C SER A 80 -5.18 -4.94 11.90
N GLU A 81 -4.25 -5.16 10.98
CA GLU A 81 -2.80 -5.20 11.23
C GLU A 81 -2.11 -3.92 10.77
N GLY A 82 -2.60 -3.31 9.69
CA GLY A 82 -1.95 -2.23 8.97
C GLY A 82 -0.97 -2.73 7.92
N PHE A 83 -0.54 -1.80 7.05
CA PHE A 83 0.53 -2.04 6.09
C PHE A 83 1.72 -1.17 6.42
N GLU A 84 2.89 -1.72 6.23
CA GLU A 84 4.17 -1.04 6.43
C GLU A 84 4.99 -1.11 5.14
N LYS A 85 5.61 0.01 4.77
CA LYS A 85 6.62 0.10 3.72
C LYS A 85 7.85 0.81 4.25
N LYS A 86 9.01 0.17 4.07
CA LYS A 86 10.31 0.71 4.50
C LYS A 86 11.10 1.14 3.28
N LEU A 87 11.63 2.36 3.36
CA LEU A 87 12.53 2.93 2.36
C LEU A 87 13.88 3.22 3.00
N GLN A 88 14.93 3.09 2.22
CA GLN A 88 16.30 3.35 2.62
C GLN A 88 16.93 4.37 1.68
N LEU A 89 17.61 5.35 2.26
CA LEU A 89 18.36 6.36 1.53
C LEU A 89 19.83 5.92 1.43
N ILE A 90 20.33 5.82 0.23
CA ILE A 90 21.74 5.47 -0.04
C ILE A 90 22.41 6.64 -0.75
N GLY A 91 23.35 7.28 -0.10
CA GLY A 91 24.11 8.39 -0.66
C GLY A 91 24.72 9.27 0.43
N VAL A 92 25.86 9.87 0.14
CA VAL A 92 26.52 10.79 1.08
C VAL A 92 25.69 12.06 1.23
N GLY A 93 25.35 12.41 2.47
CA GLY A 93 24.57 13.60 2.78
C GLY A 93 23.06 13.44 2.58
N TYR A 94 22.56 12.26 2.18
CA TYR A 94 21.13 12.01 2.10
C TYR A 94 20.53 11.86 3.49
N ARG A 95 19.44 12.58 3.76
CA ARG A 95 18.78 12.61 5.07
C ARG A 95 17.29 12.68 4.91
N ALA A 96 16.58 12.02 5.81
CA ALA A 96 15.14 12.10 5.98
C ALA A 96 14.79 12.48 7.42
N GLN A 97 13.85 13.37 7.61
CA GLN A 97 13.35 13.77 8.91
C GLN A 97 11.84 13.93 8.87
N ALA A 98 11.15 13.12 9.65
CA ALA A 98 9.71 13.22 9.84
C ALA A 98 9.39 14.25 10.93
N GLN A 99 8.45 15.14 10.64
CA GLN A 99 7.91 16.13 11.57
C GLN A 99 6.38 16.08 11.50
N GLY A 100 5.79 15.23 12.32
CA GLY A 100 4.34 15.01 12.28
C GLY A 100 3.88 14.41 10.96
N LYS A 101 3.09 15.17 10.20
CA LYS A 101 2.60 14.76 8.87
C LYS A 101 3.51 15.18 7.70
N VAL A 102 4.63 15.81 8.00
CA VAL A 102 5.55 16.32 6.97
C VAL A 102 6.85 15.53 7.00
N LEU A 103 7.33 15.13 5.84
CA LEU A 103 8.63 14.50 5.64
C LEU A 103 9.56 15.46 4.91
N ASN A 104 10.63 15.85 5.56
CA ASN A 104 11.69 16.65 4.99
C ASN A 104 12.80 15.74 4.48
N LEU A 105 13.17 15.91 3.20
CA LEU A 105 14.18 15.08 2.53
C LEU A 105 15.30 15.98 1.98
N SER A 106 16.53 15.58 2.26
CA SER A 106 17.72 16.11 1.61
C SER A 106 18.34 15.02 0.74
N LEU A 107 18.22 15.16 -0.57
CA LEU A 107 18.60 14.12 -1.54
C LEU A 107 19.67 14.61 -2.54
N GLY A 108 20.50 15.59 -2.12
CA GLY A 108 21.57 16.15 -2.97
C GLY A 108 21.08 17.10 -4.06
N PHE A 109 19.89 17.70 -3.86
CA PHE A 109 19.41 18.83 -4.64
C PHE A 109 19.82 20.16 -3.99
N SER A 110 19.74 21.26 -4.73
CA SER A 110 20.01 22.62 -4.24
C SER A 110 18.98 23.10 -3.20
N HIS A 111 17.83 22.44 -3.10
CA HIS A 111 16.74 22.73 -2.18
C HIS A 111 16.29 21.48 -1.46
N PRO A 112 15.78 21.57 -0.22
CA PRO A 112 15.17 20.45 0.47
C PRO A 112 13.82 20.12 -0.20
N ILE A 113 13.43 18.86 -0.14
CA ILE A 113 12.10 18.40 -0.55
C ILE A 113 11.24 18.28 0.69
N VAL A 114 10.06 18.90 0.65
CA VAL A 114 9.04 18.82 1.68
C VAL A 114 7.87 18.03 1.11
N TYR A 115 7.54 16.90 1.73
CA TYR A 115 6.44 16.05 1.31
C TYR A 115 5.40 15.94 2.43
N GLU A 116 4.17 16.31 2.13
CA GLU A 116 3.04 16.20 3.06
C GLU A 116 2.40 14.82 2.93
N MET A 117 2.25 14.13 4.05
CA MET A 117 1.60 12.82 4.07
C MET A 117 0.10 12.96 3.85
N PRO A 118 -0.49 12.17 2.95
CA PRO A 118 -1.94 12.10 2.81
C PRO A 118 -2.59 11.52 4.06
N GLU A 119 -3.90 11.74 4.19
CA GLU A 119 -4.66 11.20 5.32
C GLU A 119 -4.58 9.67 5.36
N GLY A 120 -4.48 9.13 6.57
CA GLY A 120 -4.39 7.69 6.79
C GLY A 120 -2.99 7.09 6.64
N VAL A 121 -1.96 7.88 6.30
CA VAL A 121 -0.56 7.44 6.27
C VAL A 121 0.24 8.16 7.34
N SER A 122 0.98 7.39 8.12
CA SER A 122 1.95 7.88 9.11
C SER A 122 3.36 7.62 8.63
N VAL A 123 4.26 8.55 8.94
CA VAL A 123 5.68 8.44 8.61
C VAL A 123 6.52 8.48 9.86
N GLN A 124 7.53 7.64 9.91
CA GLN A 124 8.55 7.61 10.97
C GLN A 124 9.94 7.52 10.35
N THR A 125 10.89 8.21 10.95
CA THR A 125 12.30 8.15 10.56
C THR A 125 13.11 7.71 11.77
N PRO A 126 13.27 6.40 12.02
CA PRO A 126 14.04 5.88 13.14
C PRO A 126 15.53 6.26 13.03
N SER A 127 16.01 6.43 11.81
CA SER A 127 17.33 6.98 11.48
C SER A 127 17.21 8.02 10.35
N GLN A 128 18.24 8.80 10.12
CA GLN A 128 18.28 9.79 9.03
C GLN A 128 18.25 9.16 7.63
N THR A 129 18.50 7.86 7.54
CA THR A 129 18.58 7.11 6.27
C THR A 129 17.45 6.11 6.08
N GLU A 130 16.56 6.01 7.04
CA GLU A 130 15.41 5.09 6.98
C GLU A 130 14.10 5.83 7.13
N ILE A 131 13.13 5.44 6.29
CA ILE A 131 11.77 5.94 6.33
C ILE A 131 10.84 4.74 6.47
N ILE A 132 9.95 4.79 7.45
CA ILE A 132 8.90 3.80 7.66
C ILE A 132 7.56 4.48 7.42
N LEU A 133 6.81 3.95 6.48
CA LEU A 133 5.45 4.39 6.14
C LEU A 133 4.46 3.35 6.62
N THR A 134 3.46 3.77 7.37
CA THR A 134 2.40 2.88 7.89
C THR A 134 1.03 3.44 7.59
N GLY A 135 0.07 2.57 7.32
CA GLY A 135 -1.32 2.95 7.07
C GLY A 135 -2.24 1.76 6.88
N ALA A 136 -3.55 2.03 6.90
CA ALA A 136 -4.57 1.02 6.70
C ALA A 136 -4.78 0.69 5.21
N ASP A 137 -4.65 1.67 4.32
CA ASP A 137 -4.83 1.47 2.89
C ASP A 137 -3.51 1.12 2.21
N LYS A 138 -3.42 -0.12 1.72
CA LYS A 138 -2.25 -0.64 0.98
C LYS A 138 -1.91 0.20 -0.25
N GLN A 139 -2.93 0.69 -0.97
CA GLN A 139 -2.75 1.46 -2.18
C GLN A 139 -2.12 2.82 -1.86
N VAL A 140 -2.66 3.53 -0.88
CA VAL A 140 -2.15 4.86 -0.49
C VAL A 140 -0.72 4.76 0.07
N VAL A 141 -0.45 3.80 0.97
CA VAL A 141 0.91 3.56 1.49
C VAL A 141 1.88 3.22 0.36
N GLY A 142 1.46 2.39 -0.61
CA GLY A 142 2.27 2.04 -1.76
C GLY A 142 2.54 3.22 -2.70
N GLN A 143 1.54 4.08 -2.92
CA GLN A 143 1.66 5.28 -3.74
C GLN A 143 2.63 6.28 -3.12
N VAL A 144 2.48 6.59 -1.84
CA VAL A 144 3.38 7.47 -1.10
C VAL A 144 4.82 6.96 -1.16
N ALA A 145 5.02 5.67 -0.96
CA ALA A 145 6.35 5.06 -1.05
C ALA A 145 6.96 5.19 -2.46
N ALA A 146 6.14 5.04 -3.50
CA ALA A 146 6.58 5.20 -4.89
C ALA A 146 6.94 6.65 -5.22
N GLU A 147 6.16 7.61 -4.75
CA GLU A 147 6.42 9.04 -4.93
C GLU A 147 7.72 9.47 -4.24
N ILE A 148 7.93 9.05 -2.99
CA ILE A 148 9.17 9.34 -2.26
C ILE A 148 10.38 8.73 -2.99
N ARG A 149 10.25 7.49 -3.48
CA ARG A 149 11.31 6.84 -4.26
C ARG A 149 11.57 7.56 -5.59
N ALA A 150 10.56 8.12 -6.21
CA ALA A 150 10.66 8.83 -7.50
C ALA A 150 11.45 10.14 -7.40
N PHE A 151 11.49 10.81 -6.23
CA PHE A 151 12.31 12.01 -6.07
C PHE A 151 13.79 11.77 -6.39
N ARG A 152 14.31 10.61 -6.03
CA ARG A 152 15.67 10.20 -6.39
C ARG A 152 15.73 8.68 -6.53
N SER A 153 15.35 8.16 -7.68
CA SER A 153 15.43 6.74 -7.96
C SER A 153 16.88 6.22 -7.89
N PRO A 154 17.10 4.96 -7.47
CA PRO A 154 18.44 4.42 -7.38
C PRO A 154 19.11 4.37 -8.75
N GLU A 155 20.35 4.85 -8.81
CA GLU A 155 21.16 4.86 -10.03
C GLU A 155 21.80 3.49 -10.27
N PRO A 156 22.08 3.13 -11.54
CA PRO A 156 22.56 1.78 -11.87
C PRO A 156 24.05 1.55 -11.65
N TYR A 157 24.85 2.55 -11.23
CA TYR A 157 26.30 2.39 -11.09
C TYR A 157 26.75 2.15 -9.65
N LYS A 158 26.28 2.96 -8.70
CA LYS A 158 26.59 2.85 -7.26
C LYS A 158 25.37 2.57 -6.40
N GLY A 159 24.16 2.55 -7.01
CA GLY A 159 22.90 2.32 -6.33
C GLY A 159 22.48 3.45 -5.38
N LYS A 160 23.02 4.67 -5.58
CA LYS A 160 22.63 5.83 -4.77
C LYS A 160 21.22 6.27 -5.15
N GLY A 161 20.44 6.59 -4.15
CA GLY A 161 19.04 7.01 -4.30
C GLY A 161 18.18 6.54 -3.14
N VAL A 162 16.89 6.70 -3.28
CA VAL A 162 15.86 6.16 -2.38
C VAL A 162 15.39 4.82 -2.95
N ARG A 163 15.45 3.76 -2.16
CA ARG A 163 15.03 2.42 -2.55
C ARG A 163 14.19 1.75 -1.46
N TYR A 164 13.43 0.75 -1.85
CA TYR A 164 12.77 -0.12 -0.87
C TYR A 164 13.80 -0.96 -0.13
N VAL A 165 13.54 -1.26 1.13
CA VAL A 165 14.35 -2.22 1.87
C VAL A 165 14.22 -3.60 1.22
N GLY A 166 15.36 -4.20 0.85
CA GLY A 166 15.39 -5.47 0.11
C GLY A 166 15.23 -5.34 -1.41
N GLU A 167 15.14 -4.14 -1.95
CA GLU A 167 15.14 -3.93 -3.41
C GLU A 167 16.51 -4.26 -4.00
N VAL A 168 16.53 -5.16 -4.99
CA VAL A 168 17.73 -5.47 -5.77
C VAL A 168 17.83 -4.49 -6.92
N VAL A 169 18.80 -3.58 -6.85
CA VAL A 169 19.10 -2.64 -7.93
C VAL A 169 20.03 -3.31 -8.93
N VAL A 170 19.57 -3.39 -10.21
CA VAL A 170 20.41 -3.94 -11.28
C VAL A 170 21.54 -2.94 -11.58
N MET A 171 22.75 -3.37 -11.26
CA MET A 171 23.95 -2.56 -11.47
C MET A 171 24.52 -2.77 -12.88
N LYS A 172 25.04 -1.69 -13.46
CA LYS A 172 25.79 -1.73 -14.71
C LYS A 172 27.28 -1.58 -14.39
N GLU A 173 28.12 -2.30 -15.09
CA GLU A 173 29.57 -2.09 -15.01
C GLU A 173 29.94 -0.78 -15.71
N ALA A 174 30.82 0.01 -15.06
CA ALA A 174 31.41 1.18 -15.68
C ALA A 174 32.32 0.73 -16.82
N LYS A 175 32.27 1.42 -17.96
CA LYS A 175 33.12 1.15 -19.11
C LYS A 175 34.59 1.25 -18.63
N LYS A 176 35.33 0.15 -18.69
CA LYS A 176 36.80 0.17 -18.46
C LYS A 176 37.42 1.03 -19.55
N LYS A 177 38.25 2.01 -19.14
CA LYS A 177 39.11 2.77 -20.06
C LYS A 177 40.17 1.87 -20.61
#